data_abe58d5839fe2c57092a081e4aa5377e
#
_entry.id   abe58d5839fe2c57092a081e4aa5377e
#
_cell.length_a   1.000
_cell.length_b   1.000
_cell.length_c   1.000
_cell.angle_alpha   90.00
_cell.angle_beta   90.00
_cell.angle_gamma   90.00
#
_symmetry.space_group_name_H-M   'P 1'
#
loop_
_entity.id
_entity.type
_entity.pdbx_description
1 polymer ?
#
loop_
_entity_poly.entity_id
_entity_poly.type
_entity_poly.pdbx_seq_one_letter_code
_entity_poly.pdbx_strand_id
1 'polypeptide(L)'
;RASLSTTLSWKNWSLYLMFNGIFSGGEYGYAQNNNAYLSYTGTAQYNSHLNHPFWTESNPSNTYARPWNLAGTLNAVNHYGFVRLQDANLSYSLPSRLLKNMNIAGLTLYISGTNLFFIAPDWKYSDPEVRNPFSQQLRRTYTFGLNVRF
;
A
#
# COMPACT_ATOMS: atom_id res chain seq x y z
N ARG A 1 -14.28 2.11 -5.51
CA ARG A 1 -13.31 2.93 -4.77
C ARG A 1 -14.03 3.90 -3.86
N ALA A 2 -13.46 4.16 -2.70
CA ALA A 2 -13.91 5.21 -1.79
C ALA A 2 -12.70 5.91 -1.18
N SER A 3 -12.90 7.17 -0.82
CA SER A 3 -11.90 7.96 -0.10
C SER A 3 -12.58 8.67 1.06
N LEU A 4 -11.86 8.78 2.15
CA LEU A 4 -12.28 9.50 3.35
C LEU A 4 -11.14 10.38 3.82
N SER A 5 -11.41 11.66 4.03
CA SER A 5 -10.44 12.56 4.65
C SER A 5 -11.02 13.21 5.90
N THR A 6 -10.14 13.50 6.84
CA THR A 6 -10.50 14.19 8.08
C THR A 6 -9.39 15.14 8.50
N THR A 7 -9.79 16.24 9.12
CA THR A 7 -8.87 17.17 9.79
C THR A 7 -9.28 17.30 11.24
N LEU A 8 -8.36 17.00 12.13
CA LEU A 8 -8.51 17.13 13.57
C LEU A 8 -7.65 18.31 14.05
N SER A 9 -8.26 19.25 14.75
CA SER A 9 -7.57 20.42 15.28
C SER A 9 -7.72 20.48 16.79
N TRP A 10 -6.60 20.68 17.47
CA TRP A 10 -6.57 20.86 18.92
C TRP A 10 -5.53 21.89 19.32
N LYS A 11 -5.98 23.01 19.86
CA LYS A 11 -5.11 24.16 20.17
C LYS A 11 -4.30 24.58 18.94
N ASN A 12 -2.99 24.42 19.01
CA ASN A 12 -2.02 24.78 17.97
C ASN A 12 -1.66 23.62 17.03
N TRP A 13 -2.23 22.43 17.25
CA TRP A 13 -2.02 21.24 16.44
C TRP A 13 -3.12 21.07 15.40
N SER A 14 -2.73 20.62 14.23
CA SER A 14 -3.66 20.16 13.21
C SER A 14 -3.14 18.87 12.60
N LEU A 15 -4.00 17.85 12.55
CA LEU A 15 -3.72 16.55 11.93
C LEU A 15 -4.70 16.33 10.79
N TYR A 16 -4.18 16.25 9.59
CA TYR A 16 -4.92 15.82 8.40
C TYR A 16 -4.61 14.36 8.09
N LEU A 17 -5.63 13.58 7.80
CA LEU A 17 -5.52 12.19 7.37
C LEU A 17 -6.41 11.96 6.16
N MET A 18 -5.89 11.24 5.17
CA MET A 18 -6.62 10.81 3.98
C MET A 18 -6.45 9.30 3.78
N PHE A 19 -7.57 8.62 3.79
CA PHE A 19 -7.65 7.20 3.48
C PHE A 19 -8.27 7.01 2.10
N ASN A 20 -7.75 6.08 1.34
CA ASN A 20 -8.40 5.60 0.14
C ASN A 20 -8.46 4.07 0.15
N GLY A 21 -9.36 3.50 -0.65
CA GLY A 21 -9.46 2.06 -0.73
C GLY A 21 -10.35 1.55 -1.85
N ILE A 22 -10.19 0.26 -2.07
CA ILE A 22 -11.05 -0.55 -2.92
C ILE A 22 -11.59 -1.66 -2.04
N PHE A 23 -12.93 -1.76 -1.92
CA PHE A 23 -13.57 -2.73 -1.04
C PHE A 23 -13.99 -4.01 -1.76
N SER A 24 -13.98 -3.97 -3.09
CA SER A 24 -14.29 -5.12 -3.93
C SER A 24 -13.45 -5.05 -5.19
N GLY A 25 -12.76 -6.10 -5.47
CA GLY A 25 -12.00 -6.26 -6.69
C GLY A 25 -11.39 -7.64 -6.69
N GLY A 26 -11.46 -8.30 -7.84
CA GLY A 26 -10.84 -9.60 -8.05
C GLY A 26 -10.02 -9.56 -9.32
N GLU A 27 -8.89 -10.20 -9.29
CA GLU A 27 -8.00 -10.38 -10.43
C GLU A 27 -7.62 -11.85 -10.53
N TYR A 28 -7.64 -12.38 -11.74
CA TYR A 28 -7.18 -13.73 -11.99
C TYR A 28 -5.70 -13.84 -11.60
N GLY A 29 -5.44 -14.80 -10.72
CA GLY A 29 -4.25 -14.80 -9.91
C GLY A 29 -2.95 -14.85 -10.67
N TYR A 30 -2.17 -13.84 -10.47
CA TYR A 30 -0.78 -13.83 -10.86
C TYR A 30 0.01 -15.03 -10.27
N ALA A 31 -0.31 -15.40 -9.04
CA ALA A 31 0.31 -16.54 -8.35
C ALA A 31 -0.10 -17.90 -8.91
N GLN A 32 -1.12 -17.94 -9.76
CA GLN A 32 -1.65 -19.16 -10.37
C GLN A 32 -1.48 -19.17 -11.87
N ASN A 33 -0.83 -18.19 -12.43
CA ASN A 33 -0.46 -18.21 -13.82
C ASN A 33 0.59 -19.29 -14.03
N ASN A 34 0.18 -20.42 -14.59
CA ASN A 34 1.05 -21.56 -14.88
C ASN A 34 2.29 -21.17 -15.70
N ASN A 35 2.21 -20.13 -16.51
CA ASN A 35 3.35 -19.63 -17.27
C ASN A 35 4.46 -19.08 -16.36
N ALA A 36 4.13 -18.54 -15.21
CA ALA A 36 5.15 -18.10 -14.24
C ALA A 36 5.87 -19.28 -13.56
N TYR A 37 5.20 -20.43 -13.43
CA TYR A 37 5.76 -21.65 -12.89
C TYR A 37 6.45 -22.53 -13.94
N LEU A 38 6.00 -22.45 -15.18
CA LEU A 38 6.41 -23.33 -16.28
C LEU A 38 7.38 -22.66 -17.26
N SER A 39 7.77 -21.43 -17.02
CA SER A 39 8.79 -20.79 -17.85
C SER A 39 10.15 -21.47 -17.58
N TYR A 40 10.39 -22.56 -18.30
CA TYR A 40 11.68 -23.25 -18.36
C TYR A 40 12.79 -22.42 -19.02
N THR A 41 12.45 -21.26 -19.53
CA THR A 41 13.46 -20.33 -20.03
C THR A 41 14.15 -19.72 -18.81
N GLY A 42 15.32 -20.19 -18.48
CA GLY A 42 16.14 -19.98 -17.28
C GLY A 42 16.27 -18.57 -16.67
N THR A 43 15.42 -17.66 -17.06
CA THR A 43 15.32 -16.28 -16.57
C THR A 43 14.25 -16.09 -15.50
N ALA A 44 13.36 -17.06 -15.30
CA ALA A 44 12.26 -16.93 -14.37
C ALA A 44 12.51 -17.71 -13.06
N GLN A 45 13.54 -17.35 -12.35
CA GLN A 45 13.81 -17.88 -11.01
C GLN A 45 12.94 -17.13 -9.97
N TYR A 46 11.62 -17.29 -10.06
CA TYR A 46 10.70 -16.68 -9.10
C TYR A 46 10.44 -17.62 -7.92
N ASN A 47 11.46 -17.95 -7.19
CA ASN A 47 11.39 -18.83 -6.02
C ASN A 47 10.36 -18.37 -5.00
N SER A 48 10.11 -17.07 -4.91
CA SER A 48 9.11 -16.52 -3.99
C SER A 48 7.67 -16.91 -4.34
N HIS A 49 7.37 -17.18 -5.62
CA HIS A 49 6.04 -17.63 -6.05
C HIS A 49 5.80 -19.11 -5.79
N LEU A 50 6.86 -19.88 -5.58
CA LEU A 50 6.76 -21.31 -5.25
C LEU A 50 6.61 -21.58 -3.76
N ASN A 51 6.82 -20.58 -2.92
CA ASN A 51 6.68 -20.71 -1.47
C ASN A 51 5.23 -20.57 -1.01
N HIS A 52 4.32 -21.29 -1.66
CA HIS A 52 2.93 -21.38 -1.27
C HIS A 52 2.57 -22.85 -0.97
N PRO A 53 1.60 -23.08 -0.06
CA PRO A 53 1.09 -24.42 0.22
C PRO A 53 0.22 -24.90 -0.97
N PHE A 54 0.89 -25.24 -2.08
CA PHE A 54 0.19 -25.79 -3.24
C PHE A 54 -0.36 -27.18 -2.96
N TRP A 55 -1.30 -27.59 -3.81
CA TRP A 55 -1.96 -28.87 -3.68
C TRP A 55 -0.98 -30.04 -3.81
N THR A 56 -1.02 -30.95 -2.83
CA THR A 56 -0.39 -32.26 -2.87
C THR A 56 -1.38 -33.29 -2.31
N GLU A 57 -1.13 -34.58 -2.51
CA GLU A 57 -1.96 -35.63 -1.91
C GLU A 57 -1.95 -35.56 -0.37
N SER A 58 -0.84 -35.15 0.22
CA SER A 58 -0.70 -34.98 1.67
C SER A 58 -1.21 -33.62 2.19
N ASN A 59 -1.40 -32.65 1.30
CA ASN A 59 -1.89 -31.31 1.63
C ASN A 59 -2.88 -30.83 0.56
N PRO A 60 -4.14 -31.34 0.56
CA PRO A 60 -5.15 -30.88 -0.40
C PRO A 60 -5.43 -29.39 -0.23
N SER A 61 -5.41 -28.64 -1.30
CA SER A 61 -5.65 -27.19 -1.33
C SER A 61 -6.56 -26.81 -2.48
N ASN A 62 -7.57 -25.99 -2.20
CA ASN A 62 -8.45 -25.40 -3.21
C ASN A 62 -7.94 -24.01 -3.66
N THR A 63 -6.88 -23.50 -3.04
CA THR A 63 -6.36 -22.15 -3.29
C THR A 63 -5.22 -22.15 -4.30
N TYR A 64 -4.32 -23.14 -4.18
CA TYR A 64 -3.15 -23.21 -5.05
C TYR A 64 -3.05 -24.60 -5.66
N ALA A 65 -3.09 -24.66 -6.98
CA ALA A 65 -2.81 -25.90 -7.69
C ALA A 65 -1.32 -26.26 -7.66
N ARG A 66 -1.00 -27.49 -7.94
CA ARG A 66 0.37 -27.94 -8.13
C ARG A 66 1.04 -27.18 -9.28
N PRO A 67 2.32 -26.83 -9.18
CA PRO A 67 3.04 -25.98 -10.16
C PRO A 67 3.04 -26.52 -11.59
N TRP A 68 3.00 -27.82 -11.78
CA TRP A 68 3.04 -28.50 -13.07
C TRP A 68 1.66 -28.94 -13.58
N ASN A 69 0.60 -28.30 -13.14
CA ASN A 69 -0.73 -28.60 -13.63
C ASN A 69 -0.90 -28.01 -15.03
N LEU A 70 -0.84 -28.86 -16.05
CA LEU A 70 -0.98 -28.47 -17.47
C LEU A 70 -2.44 -28.41 -17.92
N ALA A 71 -3.37 -28.86 -17.11
CA ALA A 71 -4.76 -29.09 -17.51
C ALA A 71 -5.66 -27.85 -17.33
N GLY A 72 -5.25 -26.70 -17.82
CA GLY A 72 -6.15 -25.57 -17.95
C GLY A 72 -5.88 -24.36 -17.06
N THR A 73 -6.58 -23.31 -17.35
CA THR A 73 -6.60 -22.05 -16.58
C THR A 73 -7.25 -22.28 -15.24
N LEU A 74 -6.49 -22.11 -14.19
CA LEU A 74 -7.04 -22.01 -12.85
C LEU A 74 -7.71 -20.65 -12.70
N ASN A 75 -9.01 -20.68 -12.59
CA ASN A 75 -9.83 -19.49 -12.43
C ASN A 75 -9.91 -19.01 -10.97
N ALA A 76 -8.85 -19.16 -10.21
CA ALA A 76 -8.83 -18.60 -8.87
C ALA A 76 -8.70 -17.09 -8.95
N VAL A 77 -9.60 -16.42 -8.28
CA VAL A 77 -9.65 -14.95 -8.20
C VAL A 77 -8.99 -14.51 -6.92
N ASN A 78 -7.92 -13.75 -7.02
CA ASN A 78 -7.32 -13.09 -5.87
C ASN A 78 -8.02 -11.75 -5.63
N HIS A 79 -8.54 -11.58 -4.43
CA HIS A 79 -9.14 -10.32 -4.04
C HIS A 79 -8.05 -9.32 -3.64
N TYR A 80 -8.11 -8.13 -4.24
CA TYR A 80 -7.17 -7.05 -3.97
C TYR A 80 -7.83 -5.85 -3.26
N GLY A 81 -8.89 -6.12 -2.50
CA GLY A 81 -9.47 -5.11 -1.62
C GLY A 81 -8.43 -4.59 -0.62
N PHE A 82 -8.33 -3.28 -0.46
CA PHE A 82 -7.40 -2.66 0.47
C PHE A 82 -7.93 -1.33 1.01
N VAL A 83 -7.36 -0.92 2.13
CA VAL A 83 -7.45 0.45 2.67
C VAL A 83 -6.03 0.95 2.87
N ARG A 84 -5.74 2.14 2.36
CA ARG A 84 -4.44 2.80 2.44
C ARG A 84 -4.55 4.12 3.20
N LEU A 85 -3.62 4.40 4.09
CA LEU A 85 -3.35 5.76 4.55
C LEU A 85 -2.53 6.45 3.48
N GLN A 86 -3.24 7.19 2.61
CA GLN A 86 -2.66 7.84 1.44
C GLN A 86 -1.85 9.05 1.81
N ASP A 87 -2.40 9.92 2.65
CA ASP A 87 -1.76 11.14 3.10
C ASP A 87 -1.98 11.34 4.59
N ALA A 88 -0.95 11.78 5.27
CA ALA A 88 -1.02 12.29 6.63
C ALA A 88 -0.19 13.56 6.75
N ASN A 89 -0.71 14.56 7.43
CA ASN A 89 0.01 15.79 7.72
C ASN A 89 -0.26 16.21 9.16
N LEU A 90 0.79 16.29 9.95
CA LEU A 90 0.75 16.83 11.30
C LEU A 90 1.44 18.19 11.29
N SER A 91 0.75 19.23 11.71
CA SER A 91 1.29 20.57 11.79
C SER A 91 1.11 21.17 13.17
N TYR A 92 2.05 22.03 13.53
CA TYR A 92 2.05 22.78 14.78
C TYR A 92 2.34 24.26 14.51
N SER A 93 1.38 25.11 14.83
CA SER A 93 1.51 26.56 14.72
C SER A 93 2.05 27.13 16.03
N LEU A 94 3.19 27.79 15.98
CA LEU A 94 3.78 28.38 17.18
C LEU A 94 2.90 29.52 17.73
N PRO A 95 2.70 29.56 19.04
CA PRO A 95 1.99 30.67 19.67
C PRO A 95 2.64 32.02 19.40
N SER A 96 1.83 33.03 19.13
CA SER A 96 2.29 34.40 18.83
C SER A 96 3.18 35.00 19.93
N ARG A 97 3.03 34.54 21.18
CA ARG A 97 3.91 34.96 22.29
C ARG A 97 5.39 34.68 22.02
N LEU A 98 5.69 33.54 21.38
CA LEU A 98 7.07 33.13 21.10
C LEU A 98 7.65 33.89 19.90
N LEU A 99 6.80 34.45 19.06
CA LEU A 99 7.20 35.11 17.80
C LEU A 99 7.37 36.64 17.94
N LYS A 100 6.84 37.23 19.02
CA LYS A 100 6.85 38.70 19.21
C LYS A 100 8.22 39.36 19.06
N ASN A 101 9.28 38.71 19.50
CA ASN A 101 10.64 39.27 19.49
C ASN A 101 11.39 38.99 18.18
N MET A 102 10.76 38.25 17.24
CA MET A 102 11.40 37.78 16.02
C MET A 102 10.93 38.50 14.77
N ASN A 103 10.02 39.47 14.88
CA ASN A 103 9.34 40.14 13.76
C ASN A 103 8.70 39.15 12.77
N ILE A 104 8.22 38.03 13.26
CA ILE A 104 7.55 36.99 12.49
C ILE A 104 6.07 36.99 12.86
N ALA A 105 5.20 37.13 11.87
CA ALA A 105 3.75 37.11 12.05
C ALA A 105 3.20 35.71 12.30
N GLY A 106 3.87 34.68 11.79
CA GLY A 106 3.48 33.29 12.03
C GLY A 106 4.57 32.30 11.65
N LEU A 107 4.63 31.20 12.41
CA LEU A 107 5.51 30.06 12.13
C LEU A 107 4.74 28.75 12.35
N THR A 108 4.68 27.93 11.32
CA THR A 108 4.09 26.59 11.39
C THR A 108 5.12 25.56 10.97
N LEU A 109 5.34 24.59 11.83
CA LEU A 109 6.14 23.40 11.54
C LEU A 109 5.20 22.28 11.07
N TYR A 110 5.64 21.49 10.11
CA TYR A 110 4.85 20.34 9.68
C TYR A 110 5.71 19.14 9.32
N ILE A 111 5.12 17.97 9.50
CA ILE A 111 5.58 16.70 8.97
C ILE A 111 4.45 16.10 8.15
N SER A 112 4.75 15.69 6.93
CA SER A 112 3.79 14.98 6.10
C SER A 112 4.36 13.66 5.61
N GLY A 113 3.48 12.72 5.32
CA GLY A 113 3.84 11.46 4.72
C GLY A 113 2.80 11.01 3.72
N THR A 114 3.27 10.38 2.64
CA THR A 114 2.40 9.82 1.61
C THR A 114 2.64 8.32 1.47
N ASN A 115 1.59 7.57 1.13
CA ASN A 115 1.60 6.10 0.97
C ASN A 115 2.16 5.38 2.20
N LEU A 116 1.76 5.79 3.42
CA LEU A 116 2.41 5.38 4.66
C LEU A 116 2.25 3.89 4.95
N PHE A 117 1.04 3.37 4.82
CA PHE A 117 0.77 1.95 4.94
C PHE A 117 -0.56 1.59 4.25
N PHE A 118 -0.74 0.30 4.02
CA PHE A 118 -2.01 -0.25 3.57
C PHE A 118 -2.34 -1.54 4.33
N ILE A 119 -3.61 -1.87 4.36
CA ILE A 119 -4.15 -3.13 4.88
C ILE A 119 -4.89 -3.80 3.73
N ALA A 120 -4.48 -5.00 3.35
CA ALA A 120 -5.04 -5.80 2.28
C ALA A 120 -5.06 -7.27 2.73
N PRO A 121 -6.12 -7.74 3.42
CA PRO A 121 -6.14 -9.04 4.07
C PRO A 121 -5.93 -10.22 3.11
N ASP A 122 -6.52 -10.10 1.93
CA ASP A 122 -6.54 -11.18 0.93
C ASP A 122 -5.43 -11.06 -0.11
N TRP A 123 -4.64 -9.99 -0.08
CA TRP A 123 -3.57 -9.72 -1.04
C TRP A 123 -2.20 -9.74 -0.36
N LYS A 124 -1.34 -10.69 -0.74
CA LYS A 124 -0.09 -10.98 -0.02
C LYS A 124 1.19 -10.72 -0.83
N TYR A 125 1.08 -10.26 -2.08
CA TYR A 125 2.22 -10.29 -2.99
C TYR A 125 2.98 -8.97 -3.10
N SER A 126 2.27 -7.92 -3.46
CA SER A 126 2.84 -6.61 -3.75
C SER A 126 1.90 -5.52 -3.25
N ASP A 127 2.16 -4.29 -3.63
CA ASP A 127 1.19 -3.22 -3.41
C ASP A 127 -0.09 -3.54 -4.18
N PRO A 128 -1.26 -3.64 -3.52
CA PRO A 128 -2.52 -4.04 -4.16
C PRO A 128 -3.00 -3.03 -5.20
N GLU A 129 -2.54 -1.80 -5.17
CA GLU A 129 -2.87 -0.78 -6.16
C GLU A 129 -2.03 -0.93 -7.43
N VAL A 130 -0.78 -1.34 -7.31
CA VAL A 130 0.11 -1.60 -8.43
C VAL A 130 -0.17 -2.96 -9.05
N ARG A 131 -0.52 -3.95 -8.24
CA ARG A 131 -0.88 -5.34 -8.59
C ARG A 131 0.19 -6.14 -9.34
N ASN A 132 1.02 -5.49 -10.14
CA ASN A 132 2.12 -6.14 -10.83
C ASN A 132 3.40 -6.07 -9.97
N PRO A 133 3.93 -7.20 -9.47
CA PRO A 133 5.11 -7.22 -8.60
C PRO A 133 6.39 -6.77 -9.30
N PHE A 134 6.42 -6.77 -10.64
CA PHE A 134 7.58 -6.30 -11.42
C PHE A 134 7.51 -4.81 -11.76
N SER A 135 6.37 -4.18 -11.51
CA SER A 135 6.24 -2.73 -11.65
C SER A 135 6.81 -2.02 -10.43
N GLN A 136 7.16 -0.76 -10.63
CA GLN A 136 7.64 0.06 -9.53
C GLN A 136 6.53 0.21 -8.48
N GLN A 137 6.83 -0.22 -7.25
CA GLN A 137 5.92 -0.12 -6.13
C GLN A 137 5.79 1.35 -5.66
N LEU A 138 4.64 1.70 -5.11
CA LEU A 138 4.41 3.04 -4.56
C LEU A 138 5.36 3.29 -3.39
N ARG A 139 6.13 4.36 -3.48
CA ARG A 139 7.09 4.72 -2.44
C ARG A 139 6.42 5.45 -1.29
N ARG A 140 6.89 5.19 -0.09
CA ARG A 140 6.60 6.02 1.07
C ARG A 140 7.45 7.27 1.00
N THR A 141 6.85 8.42 1.20
CA THR A 141 7.57 9.70 1.21
C THR A 141 7.30 10.39 2.53
N TYR A 142 8.34 10.97 3.11
CA TYR A 142 8.24 11.80 4.31
C TYR A 142 8.81 13.17 3.99
N THR A 143 8.07 14.20 4.37
CA THR A 143 8.47 15.60 4.16
C THR A 143 8.40 16.35 5.48
N PHE A 144 9.45 17.08 5.77
CA PHE A 144 9.53 17.99 6.91
C PHE A 144 9.63 19.41 6.37
N GLY A 145 8.89 20.32 6.94
CA GLY A 145 8.93 21.69 6.48
C GLY A 145 8.48 22.70 7.52
N LEU A 146 8.69 23.93 7.17
CA LEU A 146 8.26 25.07 7.95
C LEU A 146 7.66 26.14 7.03
N ASN A 147 6.62 26.80 7.50
CA ASN A 147 6.03 27.97 6.86
C ASN A 147 6.23 29.18 7.76
N VAL A 148 6.89 30.20 7.22
CA VAL A 148 7.12 31.48 7.92
C VAL A 148 6.29 32.54 7.24
N ARG A 149 5.61 33.35 8.04
CA ARG A 149 4.86 34.53 7.59
C ARG A 149 5.43 35.76 8.30
N PHE A 150 5.87 36.71 7.56
CA PHE A 150 6.36 38.03 8.00
C PHE A 150 5.27 39.06 8.05
#